data_c83092cfb91da28df5f4ab5211e12d9a
#
_entry.id   c83092cfb91da28df5f4ab5211e12d9a
#
_cell.length_a   1.000
_cell.length_b   1.000
_cell.length_c   1.000
_cell.angle_alpha   90.00
_cell.angle_beta   90.00
_cell.angle_gamma   90.00
#
_symmetry.space_group_name_H-M   'P 1'
#
loop_
_entity.id
_entity.type
_entity.pdbx_description
1 polymer ?
#
loop_
_entity_poly.entity_id
_entity_poly.type
_entity_poly.pdbx_seq_one_letter_code
_entity_poly.pdbx_strand_id
1 'polypeptide(L)'
;MNTEEIARIVGDQRTYFKTHATFDVDARRRALVRLREAVRAHEADIAHALKTDLGKSHDEAYMCEIGTSLSEIRHQIAHVARWSRPRLRPCDLANAVSVCKTQAVPYGVTLIMAPWNYPFLLTLEPLAGALAAGNTVVIKPSAYAPASSAVLKQICEEAFDPCLVTVVEGGRAENEALLDECWDKIFFTGSVPVGKLVMERASKNLTPVTLELGGKSPCIVDATANLKVAARRIAFGKWLNVGQTCVAPDYLLVD
;
A
#
# COMPACT_ATOMS: atom_id res chain seq x y z
N MET A 1 -4.17 -18.52 10.89
CA MET A 1 -4.96 -17.74 11.89
C MET A 1 -6.42 -18.11 11.71
N ASN A 2 -7.20 -18.25 12.80
CA ASN A 2 -8.62 -18.59 12.66
C ASN A 2 -9.50 -17.33 12.53
N THR A 3 -10.78 -17.52 12.15
CA THR A 3 -11.72 -16.40 11.92
C THR A 3 -11.97 -15.56 13.18
N GLU A 4 -12.01 -16.18 14.37
CA GLU A 4 -12.23 -15.47 15.64
C GLU A 4 -11.04 -14.56 16.00
N GLU A 5 -9.80 -15.00 15.71
CA GLU A 5 -8.60 -14.19 15.91
C GLU A 5 -8.60 -12.97 14.98
N ILE A 6 -9.02 -13.16 13.73
CA ILE A 6 -9.13 -12.06 12.73
C ILE A 6 -10.19 -11.06 13.20
N ALA A 7 -11.37 -11.51 13.59
CA ALA A 7 -12.43 -10.66 14.11
C ALA A 7 -11.99 -9.87 15.35
N ARG A 8 -11.22 -10.50 16.26
CA ARG A 8 -10.64 -9.81 17.42
C ARG A 8 -9.67 -8.72 17.02
N ILE A 9 -8.75 -8.97 16.08
CA ILE A 9 -7.81 -7.96 15.56
C ILE A 9 -8.57 -6.74 15.02
N VAL A 10 -9.59 -6.97 14.19
CA VAL A 10 -10.41 -5.88 13.62
C VAL A 10 -11.15 -5.12 14.73
N GLY A 11 -11.68 -5.82 15.72
CA GLY A 11 -12.36 -5.24 16.89
C GLY A 11 -11.43 -4.36 17.73
N ASP A 12 -10.21 -4.85 18.01
CA ASP A 12 -9.20 -4.13 18.78
C ASP A 12 -8.75 -2.86 18.04
N GLN A 13 -8.48 -2.94 16.72
CA GLN A 13 -8.16 -1.77 15.91
C GLN A 13 -9.32 -0.76 15.84
N ARG A 14 -10.56 -1.23 15.75
CA ARG A 14 -11.73 -0.36 15.78
C ARG A 14 -11.90 0.34 17.13
N THR A 15 -11.61 -0.36 18.21
CA THR A 15 -11.62 0.22 19.57
C THR A 15 -10.52 1.27 19.70
N TYR A 16 -9.31 0.98 19.24
CA TYR A 16 -8.21 1.94 19.24
C TYR A 16 -8.50 3.16 18.37
N PHE A 17 -9.05 2.98 17.17
CA PHE A 17 -9.42 4.10 16.30
C PHE A 17 -10.42 5.06 16.97
N LYS A 18 -11.40 4.52 17.71
CA LYS A 18 -12.40 5.32 18.45
C LYS A 18 -11.80 6.18 19.57
N THR A 19 -10.58 5.92 20.02
CA THR A 19 -9.87 6.79 20.97
C THR A 19 -9.41 8.10 20.34
N HIS A 20 -9.45 8.20 19.01
CA HIS A 20 -8.94 9.32 18.21
C HIS A 20 -7.41 9.54 18.33
N ALA A 21 -6.66 8.59 18.86
CA ALA A 21 -5.21 8.69 18.99
C ALA A 21 -4.49 8.91 17.65
N THR A 22 -5.09 8.45 16.53
CA THR A 22 -4.56 8.64 15.18
C THR A 22 -4.94 9.98 14.54
N PHE A 23 -5.76 10.81 15.18
CA PHE A 23 -6.20 12.11 14.63
C PHE A 23 -5.14 13.19 14.79
N ASP A 24 -4.26 13.07 15.80
CA ASP A 24 -3.11 13.95 15.98
C ASP A 24 -2.11 13.79 14.83
N VAL A 25 -1.82 14.90 14.14
CA VAL A 25 -0.92 14.92 12.98
C VAL A 25 0.52 14.58 13.38
N ASP A 26 0.95 14.99 14.58
CA ASP A 26 2.27 14.65 15.08
C ASP A 26 2.39 13.17 15.43
N ALA A 27 1.34 12.53 15.92
CA ALA A 27 1.29 11.07 16.11
C ALA A 27 1.44 10.34 14.77
N ARG A 28 0.74 10.78 13.71
CA ARG A 28 0.89 10.23 12.34
C ARG A 28 2.32 10.39 11.82
N ARG A 29 2.91 11.57 12.00
CA ARG A 29 4.29 11.84 11.59
C ARG A 29 5.28 10.95 12.35
N ARG A 30 5.12 10.77 13.67
CA ARG A 30 5.94 9.83 14.46
C ARG A 30 5.81 8.39 13.97
N ALA A 31 4.61 7.94 13.63
CA ALA A 31 4.38 6.61 13.06
C ALA A 31 5.14 6.41 11.74
N LEU A 32 5.07 7.38 10.82
CA LEU A 32 5.83 7.36 9.56
C LEU A 32 7.35 7.37 9.76
N VAL A 33 7.84 8.11 10.77
CA VAL A 33 9.28 8.12 11.12
C VAL A 33 9.71 6.74 11.62
N ARG A 34 8.93 6.10 12.53
CA ARG A 34 9.23 4.74 13.00
C ARG A 34 9.24 3.75 11.85
N LEU A 35 8.26 3.81 10.93
CA LEU A 35 8.24 2.95 9.74
C LEU A 35 9.52 3.10 8.91
N ARG A 36 9.94 4.34 8.63
CA ARG A 36 11.17 4.61 7.87
C ARG A 36 12.41 4.02 8.55
N GLU A 37 12.51 4.16 9.85
CA GLU A 37 13.65 3.68 10.64
C GLU A 37 13.67 2.15 10.70
N ALA A 38 12.52 1.50 10.88
CA ALA A 38 12.41 0.05 10.83
C ALA A 38 12.76 -0.52 9.44
N VAL A 39 12.26 0.08 8.35
CA VAL A 39 12.64 -0.33 6.98
C VAL A 39 14.14 -0.19 6.74
N ARG A 40 14.78 0.87 7.26
CA ARG A 40 16.23 1.04 7.16
C ARG A 40 17.01 0.02 7.98
N ALA A 41 16.55 -0.27 9.18
CA ALA A 41 17.21 -1.25 10.05
C ALA A 41 17.19 -2.65 9.45
N HIS A 42 16.14 -2.99 8.71
CA HIS A 42 15.94 -4.29 8.07
C HIS A 42 16.33 -4.32 6.57
N GLU A 43 17.11 -3.36 6.06
CA GLU A 43 17.49 -3.30 4.64
C GLU A 43 18.11 -4.60 4.14
N ALA A 44 19.02 -5.19 4.91
CA ALA A 44 19.69 -6.45 4.56
C ALA A 44 18.71 -7.64 4.57
N ASP A 45 17.81 -7.69 5.55
CA ASP A 45 16.80 -8.75 5.67
C ASP A 45 15.78 -8.67 4.52
N ILE A 46 15.37 -7.46 4.15
CA ILE A 46 14.50 -7.21 2.99
C ILE A 46 15.18 -7.70 1.70
N ALA A 47 16.43 -7.31 1.48
CA ALA A 47 17.17 -7.74 0.28
C ALA A 47 17.35 -9.26 0.23
N HIS A 48 17.61 -9.90 1.38
CA HIS A 48 17.72 -11.35 1.49
C HIS A 48 16.39 -12.05 1.19
N ALA A 49 15.28 -11.56 1.76
CA ALA A 49 13.94 -12.10 1.52
C ALA A 49 13.54 -11.99 0.04
N LEU A 50 13.78 -10.83 -0.59
CA LEU A 50 13.53 -10.61 -2.01
C LEU A 50 14.37 -11.52 -2.92
N LYS A 51 15.61 -11.80 -2.53
CA LYS A 51 16.43 -12.79 -3.22
C LYS A 51 15.88 -14.19 -3.07
N THR A 52 15.40 -14.55 -1.89
CA THR A 52 14.83 -15.87 -1.60
C THR A 52 13.53 -16.11 -2.36
N ASP A 53 12.60 -15.17 -2.32
CA ASP A 53 11.28 -15.33 -2.91
C ASP A 53 11.27 -15.08 -4.44
N LEU A 54 12.06 -14.12 -4.92
CA LEU A 54 11.97 -13.59 -6.29
C LEU A 54 13.28 -13.63 -7.08
N GLY A 55 14.38 -14.03 -6.45
CA GLY A 55 15.71 -14.04 -7.09
C GLY A 55 16.30 -12.65 -7.36
N LYS A 56 15.73 -11.58 -6.80
CA LYS A 56 16.23 -10.21 -7.02
C LYS A 56 17.66 -10.06 -6.52
N SER A 57 18.51 -9.36 -7.29
CA SER A 57 19.80 -8.90 -6.79
C SER A 57 19.62 -7.84 -5.71
N HIS A 58 20.68 -7.58 -4.93
CA HIS A 58 20.65 -6.51 -3.93
C HIS A 58 20.34 -5.14 -4.56
N ASP A 59 20.95 -4.81 -5.69
CA ASP A 59 20.76 -3.54 -6.38
C ASP A 59 19.33 -3.40 -6.91
N GLU A 60 18.76 -4.47 -7.47
CA GLU A 60 17.38 -4.50 -7.92
C GLU A 60 16.40 -4.38 -6.75
N ALA A 61 16.65 -5.09 -5.65
CA ALA A 61 15.83 -4.99 -4.43
C ALA A 61 15.84 -3.56 -3.89
N TYR A 62 17.00 -2.92 -3.83
CA TYR A 62 17.11 -1.52 -3.39
C TYR A 62 16.40 -0.56 -4.35
N MET A 63 16.71 -0.65 -5.64
CA MET A 63 16.17 0.25 -6.67
C MET A 63 14.65 0.18 -6.78
N CYS A 64 14.10 -1.05 -6.74
CA CYS A 64 12.69 -1.27 -7.05
C CYS A 64 11.77 -1.28 -5.83
N GLU A 65 12.30 -1.58 -4.64
CA GLU A 65 11.46 -1.74 -3.46
C GLU A 65 11.93 -0.91 -2.27
N ILE A 66 13.17 -1.08 -1.80
CA ILE A 66 13.64 -0.43 -0.57
C ILE A 66 13.74 1.09 -0.74
N GLY A 67 14.52 1.52 -1.74
CA GLY A 67 14.77 2.94 -2.01
C GLY A 67 13.50 3.70 -2.38
N THR A 68 12.62 3.07 -3.16
CA THR A 68 11.34 3.64 -3.58
C THR A 68 10.40 3.80 -2.37
N SER A 69 10.26 2.76 -1.55
CA SER A 69 9.46 2.81 -0.31
C SER A 69 9.97 3.88 0.67
N LEU A 70 11.30 3.96 0.87
CA LEU A 70 11.91 4.98 1.72
C LEU A 70 11.68 6.40 1.18
N SER A 71 11.66 6.56 -0.16
CA SER A 71 11.36 7.84 -0.81
C SER A 71 9.91 8.25 -0.57
N GLU A 72 8.96 7.33 -0.74
CA GLU A 72 7.55 7.59 -0.49
C GLU A 72 7.28 7.91 0.99
N ILE A 73 7.80 7.10 1.93
CA ILE A 73 7.63 7.38 3.36
C ILE A 73 8.17 8.77 3.71
N ARG A 74 9.32 9.17 3.13
CA ARG A 74 9.90 10.51 3.32
C ARG A 74 9.00 11.61 2.77
N HIS A 75 8.38 11.37 1.61
CA HIS A 75 7.39 12.28 1.01
C HIS A 75 6.18 12.46 1.93
N GLN A 76 5.62 11.38 2.47
CA GLN A 76 4.51 11.40 3.42
C GLN A 76 4.87 12.20 4.69
N ILE A 77 6.05 11.95 5.28
CA ILE A 77 6.54 12.69 6.47
C ILE A 77 6.60 14.21 6.22
N ALA A 78 7.08 14.61 5.03
CA ALA A 78 7.23 16.02 4.67
C ALA A 78 5.89 16.74 4.46
N HIS A 79 4.87 16.00 4.04
CA HIS A 79 3.62 16.60 3.55
C HIS A 79 2.41 16.38 4.45
N VAL A 80 2.40 15.39 5.35
CA VAL A 80 1.24 15.02 6.17
C VAL A 80 0.63 16.22 6.91
N ALA A 81 1.45 17.10 7.48
CA ALA A 81 0.96 18.29 8.17
C ALA A 81 0.23 19.27 7.25
N ARG A 82 0.74 19.45 6.01
CA ARG A 82 0.10 20.32 5.01
C ARG A 82 -1.22 19.73 4.51
N TRP A 83 -1.25 18.43 4.25
CA TRP A 83 -2.44 17.75 3.74
C TRP A 83 -3.57 17.68 4.77
N SER A 84 -3.26 17.65 6.04
CA SER A 84 -4.23 17.59 7.13
C SER A 84 -4.87 18.95 7.46
N ARG A 85 -4.37 20.06 6.88
CA ARG A 85 -4.92 21.40 7.15
C ARG A 85 -6.30 21.58 6.51
N PRO A 86 -7.26 22.16 7.23
CA PRO A 86 -8.53 22.58 6.65
C PRO A 86 -8.29 23.58 5.50
N ARG A 87 -9.08 23.45 4.44
CA ARG A 87 -9.04 24.35 3.28
C ARG A 87 -10.31 25.17 3.24
N LEU A 88 -10.19 26.48 3.21
CA LEU A 88 -11.33 27.39 3.02
C LEU A 88 -11.96 27.14 1.65
N ARG A 89 -13.28 27.27 1.61
CA ARG A 89 -14.09 27.15 0.40
C ARG A 89 -14.98 28.38 0.26
N PRO A 90 -15.29 28.83 -0.96
CA PRO A 90 -16.29 29.85 -1.16
C PRO A 90 -17.63 29.39 -0.58
N CYS A 91 -18.35 30.31 0.09
CA CYS A 91 -19.75 30.11 0.48
C CYS A 91 -20.64 30.68 -0.61
N ASP A 92 -21.85 30.11 -0.78
CA ASP A 92 -22.87 30.69 -1.60
C ASP A 92 -23.52 31.91 -0.90
N LEU A 93 -24.40 32.66 -1.62
CA LEU A 93 -25.04 33.86 -1.09
C LEU A 93 -25.96 33.57 0.11
N ALA A 94 -26.59 32.38 0.15
CA ALA A 94 -27.43 31.97 1.25
C ALA A 94 -26.65 31.74 2.55
N ASN A 95 -25.37 31.42 2.43
CA ASN A 95 -24.45 31.16 3.53
C ASN A 95 -23.33 32.24 3.66
N ALA A 96 -23.54 33.43 3.11
CA ALA A 96 -22.52 34.50 3.00
C ALA A 96 -21.93 34.96 4.33
N VAL A 97 -22.59 34.73 5.46
CA VAL A 97 -22.10 35.06 6.84
C VAL A 97 -21.37 33.90 7.50
N SER A 98 -21.20 32.77 6.79
CA SER A 98 -20.57 31.54 7.30
C SER A 98 -19.14 31.37 6.79
N VAL A 99 -18.35 30.56 7.49
CA VAL A 99 -17.03 30.12 7.04
C VAL A 99 -17.12 28.68 6.58
N CYS A 100 -17.01 28.46 5.27
CA CYS A 100 -17.02 27.13 4.68
C CYS A 100 -15.59 26.58 4.60
N LYS A 101 -15.38 25.33 5.04
CA LYS A 101 -14.11 24.63 4.94
C LYS A 101 -14.30 23.16 4.62
N THR A 102 -13.32 22.58 3.94
CA THR A 102 -13.17 21.13 3.80
C THR A 102 -11.99 20.67 4.63
N GLN A 103 -12.12 19.54 5.31
CA GLN A 103 -11.08 18.92 6.11
C GLN A 103 -11.00 17.42 5.77
N ALA A 104 -9.80 16.92 5.54
CA ALA A 104 -9.55 15.49 5.38
C ALA A 104 -9.69 14.81 6.75
N VAL A 105 -10.41 13.69 6.77
CA VAL A 105 -10.58 12.82 7.95
C VAL A 105 -10.19 11.39 7.57
N PRO A 106 -9.66 10.58 8.52
CA PRO A 106 -9.38 9.18 8.25
C PRO A 106 -10.68 8.40 7.96
N TYR A 107 -10.54 7.32 7.18
CA TYR A 107 -11.63 6.37 6.98
C TYR A 107 -11.95 5.59 8.25
N GLY A 108 -10.93 5.04 8.91
CA GLY A 108 -11.08 4.16 10.05
C GLY A 108 -10.12 2.99 10.03
N VAL A 109 -10.65 1.78 10.16
CA VAL A 109 -9.91 0.53 10.08
C VAL A 109 -9.77 0.10 8.62
N THR A 110 -8.54 -0.04 8.13
CA THR A 110 -8.26 -0.31 6.73
C THR A 110 -7.60 -1.66 6.52
N LEU A 111 -7.94 -2.34 5.44
CA LEU A 111 -7.29 -3.57 4.98
C LEU A 111 -6.40 -3.26 3.79
N ILE A 112 -5.14 -3.69 3.83
CA ILE A 112 -4.21 -3.68 2.69
C ILE A 112 -3.91 -5.13 2.31
N MET A 113 -4.31 -5.54 1.11
CA MET A 113 -3.98 -6.86 0.54
C MET A 113 -2.94 -6.68 -0.55
N ALA A 114 -1.72 -7.15 -0.28
CA ALA A 114 -0.57 -6.92 -1.14
C ALA A 114 -0.22 -8.15 -2.00
N PRO A 115 0.35 -7.94 -3.19
CA PRO A 115 0.76 -9.00 -4.11
C PRO A 115 2.17 -9.52 -3.78
N TRP A 116 2.62 -10.49 -4.58
CA TRP A 116 3.90 -11.16 -4.41
C TRP A 116 5.06 -10.57 -5.23
N ASN A 117 4.76 -9.80 -6.30
CA ASN A 117 5.76 -9.39 -7.29
C ASN A 117 6.65 -8.21 -6.84
N TYR A 118 6.11 -7.32 -6.01
CA TYR A 118 6.82 -6.26 -5.30
C TYR A 118 6.30 -6.22 -3.85
N PRO A 119 6.62 -7.24 -3.04
CA PRO A 119 5.96 -7.48 -1.77
C PRO A 119 6.17 -6.36 -0.75
N PHE A 120 7.34 -5.71 -0.74
CA PHE A 120 7.60 -4.58 0.16
C PHE A 120 7.04 -3.28 -0.38
N LEU A 121 7.33 -2.93 -1.63
CA LEU A 121 6.87 -1.68 -2.23
C LEU A 121 5.34 -1.55 -2.16
N LEU A 122 4.64 -2.56 -2.70
CA LEU A 122 3.17 -2.55 -2.80
C LEU A 122 2.45 -2.81 -1.46
N THR A 123 3.21 -3.00 -0.38
CA THR A 123 2.71 -2.98 0.99
C THR A 123 3.04 -1.68 1.71
N LEU A 124 4.29 -1.23 1.63
CA LEU A 124 4.78 -0.08 2.40
C LEU A 124 4.25 1.26 1.90
N GLU A 125 4.04 1.42 0.59
CA GLU A 125 3.47 2.65 0.03
C GLU A 125 2.02 2.88 0.49
N PRO A 126 1.08 1.92 0.31
CA PRO A 126 -0.28 2.10 0.82
C PRO A 126 -0.32 2.15 2.36
N LEU A 127 0.57 1.45 3.08
CA LEU A 127 0.70 1.57 4.53
C LEU A 127 1.09 3.00 4.94
N ALA A 128 2.10 3.59 4.29
CA ALA A 128 2.52 4.96 4.57
C ALA A 128 1.37 5.95 4.31
N GLY A 129 0.63 5.78 3.21
CA GLY A 129 -0.55 6.58 2.90
C GLY A 129 -1.67 6.44 3.93
N ALA A 130 -1.95 5.21 4.38
CA ALA A 130 -2.98 4.94 5.39
C ALA A 130 -2.62 5.55 6.75
N LEU A 131 -1.35 5.45 7.19
CA LEU A 131 -0.85 6.06 8.42
C LEU A 131 -0.87 7.60 8.34
N ALA A 132 -0.46 8.17 7.21
CA ALA A 132 -0.52 9.61 6.98
C ALA A 132 -1.95 10.15 7.04
N ALA A 133 -2.92 9.38 6.55
CA ALA A 133 -4.34 9.72 6.63
C ALA A 133 -4.91 9.55 8.05
N GLY A 134 -4.25 8.80 8.94
CA GLY A 134 -4.68 8.56 10.33
C GLY A 134 -5.57 7.34 10.50
N ASN A 135 -5.45 6.36 9.62
CA ASN A 135 -6.15 5.07 9.74
C ASN A 135 -5.38 4.09 10.62
N THR A 136 -6.07 3.07 11.13
CA THR A 136 -5.46 1.81 11.57
C THR A 136 -5.42 0.84 10.42
N VAL A 137 -4.49 -0.12 10.42
CA VAL A 137 -4.20 -0.94 9.25
C VAL A 137 -4.02 -2.41 9.61
N VAL A 138 -4.76 -3.27 8.93
CA VAL A 138 -4.44 -4.69 8.84
C VAL A 138 -3.82 -4.96 7.47
N ILE A 139 -2.67 -5.61 7.46
CA ILE A 139 -1.92 -5.96 6.25
C ILE A 139 -2.04 -7.47 6.02
N LYS A 140 -2.41 -7.85 4.81
CA LYS A 140 -2.38 -9.23 4.33
C LYS A 140 -1.36 -9.35 3.20
N PRO A 141 -0.11 -9.71 3.51
CA PRO A 141 0.89 -9.96 2.47
C PRO A 141 0.58 -11.24 1.70
N SER A 142 1.22 -11.42 0.56
CA SER A 142 1.00 -12.59 -0.29
C SER A 142 1.64 -13.86 0.29
N ALA A 143 0.90 -14.95 0.30
CA ALA A 143 1.44 -16.27 0.65
C ALA A 143 2.46 -16.81 -0.37
N TYR A 144 2.54 -16.21 -1.57
CA TYR A 144 3.51 -16.57 -2.60
C TYR A 144 4.89 -15.92 -2.41
N ALA A 145 5.04 -15.04 -1.42
CA ALA A 145 6.31 -14.44 -1.02
C ALA A 145 6.50 -14.60 0.51
N PRO A 146 6.71 -15.83 1.01
CA PRO A 146 6.69 -16.13 2.43
C PRO A 146 7.85 -15.50 3.20
N ALA A 147 9.06 -15.45 2.65
CA ALA A 147 10.21 -14.81 3.30
C ALA A 147 9.98 -13.30 3.44
N SER A 148 9.46 -12.66 2.39
CA SER A 148 9.09 -11.24 2.42
C SER A 148 7.96 -10.96 3.40
N SER A 149 6.96 -11.84 3.49
CA SER A 149 5.86 -11.72 4.46
C SER A 149 6.35 -11.75 5.90
N ALA A 150 7.26 -12.67 6.22
CA ALA A 150 7.84 -12.79 7.56
C ALA A 150 8.63 -11.53 7.97
N VAL A 151 9.47 -10.99 7.05
CA VAL A 151 10.22 -9.75 7.32
C VAL A 151 9.29 -8.54 7.42
N LEU A 152 8.25 -8.43 6.59
CA LEU A 152 7.23 -7.39 6.73
C LEU A 152 6.54 -7.43 8.09
N LYS A 153 6.21 -8.63 8.57
CA LYS A 153 5.61 -8.81 9.88
C LYS A 153 6.55 -8.34 10.99
N GLN A 154 7.81 -8.75 10.96
CA GLN A 154 8.83 -8.32 11.92
C GLN A 154 8.97 -6.79 11.94
N ILE A 155 9.11 -6.14 10.78
CA ILE A 155 9.18 -4.67 10.66
C ILE A 155 7.97 -4.00 11.31
N CYS A 156 6.76 -4.52 11.06
CA CYS A 156 5.54 -3.93 11.62
C CYS A 156 5.42 -4.15 13.13
N GLU A 157 5.75 -5.34 13.65
CA GLU A 157 5.72 -5.66 15.08
C GLU A 157 6.74 -4.82 15.88
N GLU A 158 7.91 -4.52 15.31
CA GLU A 158 8.90 -3.65 15.94
C GLU A 158 8.51 -2.16 15.90
N ALA A 159 7.86 -1.73 14.81
CA ALA A 159 7.53 -0.31 14.60
C ALA A 159 6.24 0.13 15.27
N PHE A 160 5.27 -0.78 15.49
CA PHE A 160 3.90 -0.41 15.83
C PHE A 160 3.26 -1.28 16.91
N ASP A 161 2.36 -0.66 17.66
CA ASP A 161 1.36 -1.38 18.45
C ASP A 161 0.42 -2.15 17.51
N PRO A 162 0.07 -3.41 17.81
CA PRO A 162 -0.86 -4.21 17.01
C PRO A 162 -2.22 -3.56 16.77
N CYS A 163 -2.67 -2.70 17.70
CA CYS A 163 -3.91 -1.94 17.52
C CYS A 163 -3.80 -0.84 16.44
N LEU A 164 -2.57 -0.45 16.05
CA LEU A 164 -2.34 0.51 14.96
C LEU A 164 -2.05 -0.19 13.64
N VAL A 165 -1.12 -1.15 13.63
CA VAL A 165 -0.76 -1.94 12.44
C VAL A 165 -0.57 -3.40 12.83
N THR A 166 -1.26 -4.30 12.15
CA THR A 166 -1.12 -5.75 12.33
C THR A 166 -0.93 -6.43 10.99
N VAL A 167 -0.04 -7.43 10.94
CA VAL A 167 0.17 -8.27 9.75
C VAL A 167 -0.48 -9.62 9.99
N VAL A 168 -1.38 -10.01 9.09
CA VAL A 168 -2.04 -11.32 9.05
C VAL A 168 -1.42 -12.14 7.92
N GLU A 169 -0.54 -13.06 8.26
CA GLU A 169 0.00 -14.02 7.30
C GLU A 169 -1.01 -15.13 7.02
N GLY A 170 -0.84 -15.82 5.91
CA GLY A 170 -1.67 -16.96 5.55
C GLY A 170 -2.08 -16.95 4.08
N GLY A 171 -2.93 -17.89 3.72
CA GLY A 171 -3.34 -18.17 2.37
C GLY A 171 -4.78 -17.76 2.07
N ARG A 172 -5.47 -18.66 1.36
CA ARG A 172 -6.83 -18.41 0.87
C ARG A 172 -7.84 -18.30 2.02
N ALA A 173 -7.71 -19.13 3.05
CA ALA A 173 -8.64 -19.13 4.17
C ALA A 173 -8.61 -17.79 4.94
N GLU A 174 -7.41 -17.25 5.19
CA GLU A 174 -7.25 -15.95 5.82
C GLU A 174 -7.73 -14.80 4.92
N ASN A 175 -7.53 -14.90 3.60
CA ASN A 175 -8.08 -13.91 2.66
C ASN A 175 -9.61 -13.87 2.72
N GLU A 176 -10.27 -15.02 2.71
CA GLU A 176 -11.72 -15.14 2.80
C GLU A 176 -12.25 -14.58 4.13
N ALA A 177 -11.62 -14.97 5.25
CA ALA A 177 -12.00 -14.47 6.57
C ALA A 177 -11.83 -12.94 6.70
N LEU A 178 -10.73 -12.38 6.18
CA LEU A 178 -10.52 -10.93 6.17
C LEU A 178 -11.56 -10.21 5.30
N LEU A 179 -11.93 -10.78 4.15
CA LEU A 179 -12.93 -10.15 3.26
C LEU A 179 -14.36 -10.24 3.80
N ASP A 180 -14.62 -11.11 4.77
CA ASP A 180 -15.92 -11.21 5.43
C ASP A 180 -16.06 -10.21 6.61
N GLU A 181 -14.96 -9.57 7.03
CA GLU A 181 -14.98 -8.53 8.05
C GLU A 181 -15.48 -7.17 7.54
N CYS A 182 -15.90 -6.31 8.48
CA CYS A 182 -16.37 -4.96 8.16
C CYS A 182 -15.19 -3.96 8.17
N TRP A 183 -14.81 -3.48 7.01
CA TRP A 183 -13.73 -2.50 6.81
C TRP A 183 -14.28 -1.12 6.47
N ASP A 184 -13.54 -0.07 6.87
CA ASP A 184 -13.84 1.30 6.47
C ASP A 184 -13.15 1.67 5.15
N LYS A 185 -12.12 0.91 4.72
CA LYS A 185 -11.46 1.01 3.42
C LYS A 185 -10.72 -0.29 3.12
N ILE A 186 -10.71 -0.73 1.86
CA ILE A 186 -9.85 -1.80 1.37
C ILE A 186 -8.96 -1.25 0.26
N PHE A 187 -7.65 -1.53 0.35
CA PHE A 187 -6.67 -1.36 -0.71
C PHE A 187 -6.19 -2.75 -1.16
N PHE A 188 -6.41 -3.08 -2.40
CA PHE A 188 -6.04 -4.38 -2.97
C PHE A 188 -5.16 -4.20 -4.19
N THR A 189 -4.05 -4.92 -4.24
CA THR A 189 -3.22 -5.07 -5.43
C THR A 189 -3.13 -6.54 -5.82
N GLY A 190 -3.48 -6.86 -7.07
CA GLY A 190 -3.45 -8.24 -7.55
C GLY A 190 -4.13 -8.47 -8.89
N SER A 191 -4.69 -9.66 -9.07
CA SER A 191 -5.34 -10.03 -10.33
C SER A 191 -6.78 -9.48 -10.44
N VAL A 192 -7.22 -9.25 -11.69
CA VAL A 192 -8.60 -8.79 -11.98
C VAL A 192 -9.68 -9.72 -11.39
N PRO A 193 -9.58 -11.06 -11.47
CA PRO A 193 -10.59 -11.94 -10.86
C PRO A 193 -10.71 -11.76 -9.36
N VAL A 194 -9.58 -11.62 -8.64
CA VAL A 194 -9.59 -11.40 -7.18
C VAL A 194 -10.06 -9.99 -6.85
N GLY A 195 -9.70 -8.98 -7.63
CA GLY A 195 -10.20 -7.60 -7.47
C GLY A 195 -11.74 -7.53 -7.57
N LYS A 196 -12.34 -8.28 -8.49
CA LYS A 196 -13.81 -8.40 -8.58
C LYS A 196 -14.41 -9.03 -7.32
N LEU A 197 -13.79 -10.09 -6.79
CA LEU A 197 -14.20 -10.70 -5.52
C LEU A 197 -14.11 -9.74 -4.34
N VAL A 198 -13.00 -8.99 -4.25
CA VAL A 198 -12.82 -7.95 -3.21
C VAL A 198 -13.94 -6.92 -3.29
N MET A 199 -14.25 -6.43 -4.48
CA MET A 199 -15.32 -5.45 -4.70
C MET A 199 -16.70 -6.00 -4.35
N GLU A 200 -16.99 -7.25 -4.72
CA GLU A 200 -18.22 -7.96 -4.37
C GLU A 200 -18.39 -8.08 -2.85
N ARG A 201 -17.35 -8.50 -2.13
CA ARG A 201 -17.40 -8.63 -0.66
C ARG A 201 -17.53 -7.26 0.01
N ALA A 202 -16.77 -6.27 -0.43
CA ALA A 202 -16.81 -4.90 0.09
C ALA A 202 -18.18 -4.23 -0.07
N SER A 203 -18.90 -4.55 -1.15
CA SER A 203 -20.22 -3.95 -1.43
C SER A 203 -21.27 -4.27 -0.36
N LYS A 204 -21.14 -5.38 0.37
CA LYS A 204 -22.05 -5.77 1.45
C LYS A 204 -22.09 -4.75 2.58
N ASN A 205 -20.96 -4.09 2.85
CA ASN A 205 -20.79 -3.08 3.88
C ASN A 205 -20.63 -1.66 3.30
N LEU A 206 -20.83 -1.48 1.99
CA LEU A 206 -20.57 -0.23 1.25
C LEU A 206 -19.13 0.27 1.46
N THR A 207 -18.20 -0.63 1.70
CA THR A 207 -16.78 -0.31 1.92
C THR A 207 -16.16 0.23 0.63
N PRO A 208 -15.58 1.44 0.62
CA PRO A 208 -14.85 1.95 -0.54
C PRO A 208 -13.59 1.12 -0.78
N VAL A 209 -13.34 0.78 -2.05
CA VAL A 209 -12.16 0.01 -2.46
C VAL A 209 -11.24 0.83 -3.35
N THR A 210 -9.94 0.55 -3.28
CA THR A 210 -8.95 0.92 -4.29
C THR A 210 -8.38 -0.37 -4.84
N LEU A 211 -8.46 -0.54 -6.16
CA LEU A 211 -8.00 -1.74 -6.85
C LEU A 211 -6.85 -1.39 -7.78
N GLU A 212 -5.67 -1.91 -7.49
CA GLU A 212 -4.51 -1.90 -8.36
C GLU A 212 -4.39 -3.28 -9.03
N LEU A 213 -4.51 -3.33 -10.34
CA LEU A 213 -4.69 -4.58 -11.07
C LEU A 213 -3.63 -4.75 -12.16
N GLY A 214 -3.63 -5.90 -12.82
CA GLY A 214 -2.74 -6.16 -13.95
C GLY A 214 -3.06 -5.29 -15.16
N GLY A 215 -2.08 -5.13 -16.05
CA GLY A 215 -2.19 -4.34 -17.26
C GLY A 215 -1.68 -5.07 -18.50
N LYS A 216 -2.07 -4.55 -19.66
CA LYS A 216 -1.59 -4.90 -21.00
C LYS A 216 -1.07 -3.62 -21.66
N SER A 217 0.05 -3.08 -21.12
CA SER A 217 0.56 -1.75 -21.46
C SER A 217 1.16 -1.70 -22.87
N PRO A 218 0.58 -0.98 -23.82
CA PRO A 218 1.18 -0.76 -25.14
C PRO A 218 2.43 0.11 -25.02
N CYS A 219 3.46 -0.19 -25.79
CA CYS A 219 4.61 0.66 -25.96
C CYS A 219 4.66 1.14 -27.41
N ILE A 220 4.49 2.43 -27.62
CA ILE A 220 4.43 3.03 -28.95
C ILE A 220 5.78 3.66 -29.27
N VAL A 221 6.36 3.28 -30.42
CA VAL A 221 7.62 3.80 -30.96
C VAL A 221 7.32 4.39 -32.33
N ASP A 222 7.20 5.71 -32.39
CA ASP A 222 6.91 6.42 -33.63
C ASP A 222 8.17 6.72 -34.45
N ALA A 223 7.98 7.19 -35.71
CA ALA A 223 9.05 7.51 -36.66
C ALA A 223 10.06 8.57 -36.14
N THR A 224 9.71 9.37 -35.14
CA THR A 224 10.61 10.39 -34.55
C THR A 224 11.52 9.82 -33.46
N ALA A 225 11.27 8.58 -33.02
CA ALA A 225 11.98 7.97 -31.92
C ALA A 225 13.43 7.60 -32.28
N ASN A 226 14.37 7.81 -31.36
CA ASN A 226 15.69 7.20 -31.47
C ASN A 226 15.61 5.70 -31.15
N LEU A 227 15.58 4.86 -32.18
CA LEU A 227 15.38 3.41 -32.07
C LEU A 227 16.38 2.73 -31.11
N LYS A 228 17.66 3.16 -31.11
CA LYS A 228 18.67 2.58 -30.23
C LYS A 228 18.40 2.88 -28.76
N VAL A 229 17.92 4.08 -28.45
CA VAL A 229 17.53 4.49 -27.09
C VAL A 229 16.23 3.81 -26.70
N ALA A 230 15.24 3.77 -27.60
CA ALA A 230 13.95 3.13 -27.38
C ALA A 230 14.13 1.65 -27.04
N ALA A 231 14.89 0.89 -27.85
CA ALA A 231 15.16 -0.52 -27.62
C ALA A 231 15.79 -0.78 -26.23
N ARG A 232 16.77 0.04 -25.81
CA ARG A 232 17.40 -0.10 -24.50
C ARG A 232 16.42 0.18 -23.34
N ARG A 233 15.59 1.21 -23.45
CA ARG A 233 14.60 1.57 -22.44
C ARG A 233 13.49 0.53 -22.34
N ILE A 234 13.02 0.02 -23.46
CA ILE A 234 12.01 -1.03 -23.51
C ILE A 234 12.55 -2.32 -22.89
N ALA A 235 13.77 -2.71 -23.28
CA ALA A 235 14.43 -3.88 -22.70
C ALA A 235 14.58 -3.74 -21.17
N PHE A 236 15.07 -2.61 -20.68
CA PHE A 236 15.17 -2.33 -19.25
C PHE A 236 13.80 -2.42 -18.56
N GLY A 237 12.79 -1.70 -19.07
CA GLY A 237 11.45 -1.70 -18.46
C GLY A 237 10.76 -3.06 -18.50
N LYS A 238 11.05 -3.88 -19.55
CA LYS A 238 10.46 -5.22 -19.67
C LYS A 238 11.16 -6.24 -18.78
N TRP A 239 12.49 -6.19 -18.67
CA TRP A 239 13.25 -7.20 -17.93
C TRP A 239 13.35 -6.93 -16.43
N LEU A 240 13.01 -5.71 -15.99
CA LEU A 240 12.93 -5.40 -14.57
C LEU A 240 11.93 -6.35 -13.88
N ASN A 241 12.33 -6.97 -12.77
CA ASN A 241 11.56 -8.00 -12.08
C ASN A 241 11.10 -9.15 -13.01
N VAL A 242 11.90 -9.48 -14.02
CA VAL A 242 11.60 -10.53 -15.03
C VAL A 242 10.28 -10.25 -15.79
N GLY A 243 9.87 -8.99 -15.88
CA GLY A 243 8.61 -8.57 -16.52
C GLY A 243 7.36 -8.77 -15.67
N GLN A 244 7.52 -9.18 -14.41
CA GLN A 244 6.40 -9.42 -13.48
C GLN A 244 5.89 -8.10 -12.88
N THR A 245 5.53 -7.15 -13.74
CA THR A 245 5.17 -5.77 -13.38
C THR A 245 3.91 -5.37 -14.13
N CYS A 246 2.92 -4.86 -13.43
CA CYS A 246 1.63 -4.44 -13.98
C CYS A 246 1.75 -3.35 -15.07
N VAL A 247 2.77 -2.51 -14.99
CA VAL A 247 3.05 -1.40 -15.92
C VAL A 247 4.19 -1.70 -16.92
N ALA A 248 4.73 -2.94 -16.93
CA ALA A 248 5.78 -3.29 -17.90
C ALA A 248 5.27 -3.19 -19.34
N PRO A 249 6.11 -2.83 -20.30
CA PRO A 249 5.78 -2.92 -21.72
C PRO A 249 5.33 -4.35 -22.06
N ASP A 250 4.10 -4.52 -22.57
CA ASP A 250 3.53 -5.82 -22.89
C ASP A 250 3.66 -6.15 -24.38
N TYR A 251 3.31 -5.20 -25.23
CA TYR A 251 3.47 -5.29 -26.68
C TYR A 251 3.95 -3.98 -27.28
N LEU A 252 4.57 -4.07 -28.45
CA LEU A 252 5.14 -2.93 -29.16
C LEU A 252 4.32 -2.60 -30.40
N LEU A 253 4.06 -1.31 -30.60
CA LEU A 253 3.59 -0.74 -31.84
C LEU A 253 4.72 0.12 -32.36
N VAL A 254 5.28 -0.28 -33.49
CA VAL A 254 6.47 0.38 -34.10
C VAL A 254 6.08 0.85 -35.49
N ASP A 255 6.36 2.14 -35.78
CA ASP A 255 6.21 2.74 -37.10
C ASP A 255 7.42 2.41 -38.00
#